data_6c4ee636e9276c1d3fe0969cf85bb443
#
_entry.id   6c4ee636e9276c1d3fe0969cf85bb443
#
_cell.length_a   1.000
_cell.length_b   1.000
_cell.length_c   1.000
_cell.angle_alpha   90.00
_cell.angle_beta   90.00
_cell.angle_gamma   90.00
#
_symmetry.space_group_name_H-M   'P 1'
#
loop_
_entity.id
_entity.type
_entity.pdbx_description
1 polymer ?
#
loop_
_entity_poly.entity_id
_entity_poly.type
_entity_poly.pdbx_seq_one_letter_code
_entity_poly.pdbx_strand_id
1 'polypeptide(L)'
;MFPHNIGLGATRNPGLIEKAARITAQEIAGTGMHWAFAPCLAVAQNERWGRTYESFSEVPELVGSFGAAETRGFQAKLPKGNRVLACAKHFAGDGGTRDGIDQGNTVGEDAMLRQLHISPYVESLRAGAGSIMVSYSSWNGEKMHGNKRLLTDVLKGEMGFKGFLVSDWAAIDQLSPDYKADIEKSINAGLDMVMIPNAPGQKNSYVDYISMLKELVNEGRVSKARIDDAVRRILKVKFEMGVFEQPFADPKLTAAIGSPAHRKVARQCVRESLVLLKNEKHALPLSPKIKHLLVVGQSADDLGVQCGGWTITWQGKPGQVIRGGTTVLNGIKQAVSKNTQVMFSADGRNLPKADAVIVVIGEQPYAETKGDRSDLSVSATDAALVKAARASGAPVVTVLLSGRPLVIGLTLEDSDALVAAWLPGSEGQGIADVLLGKYHPTGKLSRTWPRSNEQLGMTHASEGASSPQFALGYGLSY
;
A
#
# COMPACT_ATOMS: atom_id res chain seq x y z
N MET A 1 11.85 -4.15 -5.05
CA MET A 1 10.63 -3.80 -4.29
C MET A 1 9.43 -3.99 -5.21
N PHE A 2 8.32 -4.50 -4.67
CA PHE A 2 7.05 -4.67 -5.37
C PHE A 2 6.26 -3.36 -5.42
N PRO A 3 5.26 -3.23 -6.31
CA PRO A 3 4.30 -2.12 -6.26
C PRO A 3 3.55 -2.07 -4.93
N HIS A 4 3.11 -0.88 -4.51
CA HIS A 4 2.17 -0.74 -3.41
C HIS A 4 0.79 -1.36 -3.74
N ASN A 5 -0.02 -1.62 -2.69
CA ASN A 5 -1.27 -2.38 -2.82
C ASN A 5 -2.27 -1.78 -3.81
N ILE A 6 -2.33 -0.46 -3.96
CA ILE A 6 -3.20 0.17 -4.97
C ILE A 6 -2.86 -0.31 -6.39
N GLY A 7 -1.57 -0.46 -6.71
CA GLY A 7 -1.12 -1.04 -7.97
C GLY A 7 -1.37 -2.55 -8.03
N LEU A 8 -1.09 -3.28 -6.95
CA LEU A 8 -1.37 -4.73 -6.89
C LEU A 8 -2.87 -5.01 -7.04
N GLY A 9 -3.75 -4.19 -6.48
CA GLY A 9 -5.20 -4.27 -6.64
C GLY A 9 -5.64 -4.10 -8.10
N ALA A 10 -4.96 -3.26 -8.86
CA ALA A 10 -5.24 -3.05 -10.28
C ALA A 10 -4.88 -4.27 -11.14
N THR A 11 -4.02 -5.18 -10.69
CA THR A 11 -3.67 -6.40 -11.42
C THR A 11 -4.84 -7.37 -11.57
N ARG A 12 -5.80 -7.35 -10.67
CA ARG A 12 -6.90 -8.34 -10.58
C ARG A 12 -6.41 -9.78 -10.48
N ASN A 13 -5.16 -10.00 -10.03
CA ASN A 13 -4.50 -11.31 -10.04
C ASN A 13 -4.03 -11.73 -8.63
N PRO A 14 -4.91 -12.37 -7.83
CA PRO A 14 -4.54 -12.82 -6.48
C PRO A 14 -3.40 -13.84 -6.48
N GLY A 15 -3.25 -14.65 -7.54
CA GLY A 15 -2.14 -15.60 -7.65
C GLY A 15 -0.77 -14.90 -7.79
N LEU A 16 -0.71 -13.77 -8.47
CA LEU A 16 0.50 -12.95 -8.56
C LEU A 16 0.83 -12.30 -7.21
N ILE A 17 -0.19 -11.83 -6.48
CA ILE A 17 -0.03 -11.25 -5.13
C ILE A 17 0.49 -12.31 -4.16
N GLU A 18 -0.06 -13.52 -4.15
CA GLU A 18 0.44 -14.62 -3.31
C GLU A 18 1.93 -14.93 -3.61
N LYS A 19 2.31 -14.91 -4.89
CA LYS A 19 3.70 -15.12 -5.30
C LYS A 19 4.62 -13.97 -4.85
N ALA A 20 4.16 -12.72 -4.95
CA ALA A 20 4.88 -11.55 -4.48
C ALA A 20 5.09 -11.59 -2.96
N ALA A 21 4.04 -11.91 -2.19
CA ALA A 21 4.09 -12.06 -0.75
C ALA A 21 5.02 -13.21 -0.31
N ARG A 22 5.03 -14.33 -1.04
CA ARG A 22 5.97 -15.43 -0.78
C ARG A 22 7.42 -15.02 -0.98
N ILE A 23 7.72 -14.23 -2.00
CA ILE A 23 9.07 -13.69 -2.22
C ILE A 23 9.42 -12.71 -1.11
N THR A 24 8.49 -11.82 -0.73
CA THR A 24 8.68 -10.90 0.38
C THR A 24 8.98 -11.66 1.68
N ALA A 25 8.25 -12.75 1.96
CA ALA A 25 8.53 -13.63 3.10
C ALA A 25 9.93 -14.25 3.04
N GLN A 26 10.38 -14.69 1.87
CA GLN A 26 11.74 -15.22 1.69
C GLN A 26 12.80 -14.17 2.01
N GLU A 27 12.61 -12.94 1.54
CA GLU A 27 13.56 -11.84 1.78
C GLU A 27 13.53 -11.39 3.25
N ILE A 28 12.34 -11.29 3.88
CA ILE A 28 12.19 -11.00 5.31
C ILE A 28 12.89 -12.08 6.16
N ALA A 29 12.61 -13.35 5.91
CA ALA A 29 13.24 -14.46 6.63
C ALA A 29 14.77 -14.49 6.39
N GLY A 30 15.22 -14.08 5.20
CA GLY A 30 16.63 -13.91 4.86
C GLY A 30 17.35 -12.82 5.66
N THR A 31 16.62 -11.88 6.27
CA THR A 31 17.16 -10.88 7.20
C THR A 31 17.05 -11.27 8.68
N GLY A 32 16.48 -12.46 8.99
CA GLY A 32 16.26 -12.94 10.34
C GLY A 32 15.00 -12.43 11.01
N MET A 33 14.11 -11.74 10.29
CA MET A 33 12.80 -11.35 10.79
C MET A 33 11.77 -12.46 10.52
N HIS A 34 10.80 -12.60 11.44
CA HIS A 34 9.79 -13.64 11.41
C HIS A 34 8.36 -13.11 11.32
N TRP A 35 8.17 -11.79 11.25
CA TRP A 35 6.88 -11.14 11.32
C TRP A 35 6.81 -9.97 10.34
N ALA A 36 5.77 -9.94 9.51
CA ALA A 36 5.48 -8.86 8.59
C ALA A 36 4.19 -8.14 9.02
N PHE A 37 4.17 -6.80 8.98
CA PHE A 37 2.98 -6.00 9.23
C PHE A 37 2.16 -5.82 7.94
N ALA A 38 1.73 -6.93 7.39
CA ALA A 38 0.92 -7.09 6.19
C ALA A 38 0.12 -8.41 6.24
N PRO A 39 -1.03 -8.52 5.55
CA PRO A 39 -1.61 -7.57 4.59
C PRO A 39 -2.32 -6.37 5.23
N CYS A 40 -2.36 -5.24 4.50
CA CYS A 40 -3.26 -4.15 4.82
C CYS A 40 -4.65 -4.43 4.21
N LEU A 41 -5.67 -4.54 5.05
CA LEU A 41 -7.05 -4.87 4.68
C LEU A 41 -7.99 -3.66 4.76
N ALA A 42 -7.43 -2.46 4.82
CA ALA A 42 -8.18 -1.23 4.75
C ALA A 42 -8.96 -1.15 3.43
N VAL A 43 -10.25 -0.88 3.51
CA VAL A 43 -11.10 -0.59 2.35
C VAL A 43 -11.23 0.93 2.25
N ALA A 44 -10.31 1.56 1.51
CA ALA A 44 -10.25 3.01 1.42
C ALA A 44 -11.44 3.57 0.66
N GLN A 45 -12.23 4.41 1.32
CA GLN A 45 -13.44 5.01 0.78
C GLN A 45 -13.25 6.48 0.36
N ASN A 46 -12.09 7.07 0.66
CA ASN A 46 -11.83 8.48 0.35
C ASN A 46 -10.36 8.69 -0.02
N GLU A 47 -10.09 9.24 -1.20
CA GLU A 47 -8.76 9.47 -1.74
C GLU A 47 -7.96 10.53 -0.98
N ARG A 48 -8.63 11.37 -0.16
CA ARG A 48 -7.95 12.35 0.72
C ARG A 48 -7.04 11.67 1.74
N TRP A 49 -7.38 10.42 2.11
CA TRP A 49 -6.64 9.65 3.09
C TRP A 49 -5.22 9.33 2.60
N GLY A 50 -4.21 9.73 3.39
CA GLY A 50 -2.79 9.59 3.05
C GLY A 50 -2.30 8.15 2.93
N ARG A 51 -3.10 7.15 3.40
CA ARG A 51 -2.80 5.72 3.28
C ARG A 51 -3.59 5.02 2.17
N THR A 52 -4.23 5.77 1.28
CA THR A 52 -5.01 5.19 0.18
C THR A 52 -4.22 4.16 -0.62
N TYR A 53 -2.92 4.38 -0.85
CA TYR A 53 -2.08 3.44 -1.61
C TYR A 53 -1.80 2.12 -0.88
N GLU A 54 -2.01 2.05 0.45
CA GLU A 54 -1.90 0.81 1.22
C GLU A 54 -3.14 -0.09 1.03
N SER A 55 -4.25 0.44 0.54
CA SER A 55 -5.46 -0.30 0.23
C SER A 55 -5.41 -0.91 -1.18
N PHE A 56 -5.85 -2.15 -1.32
CA PHE A 56 -5.98 -2.80 -2.63
C PHE A 56 -7.13 -2.23 -3.46
N SER A 57 -8.23 -1.82 -2.82
CA SER A 57 -9.45 -1.42 -3.50
C SER A 57 -10.43 -0.68 -2.58
N GLU A 58 -11.41 -0.01 -3.17
CA GLU A 58 -12.63 0.48 -2.50
C GLU A 58 -13.69 -0.62 -2.33
N VAL A 59 -13.45 -1.83 -2.87
CA VAL A 59 -14.38 -2.96 -2.86
C VAL A 59 -13.92 -4.01 -1.86
N PRO A 60 -14.69 -4.32 -0.81
CA PRO A 60 -14.26 -5.20 0.28
C PRO A 60 -13.98 -6.64 -0.19
N GLU A 61 -14.69 -7.16 -1.19
CA GLU A 61 -14.47 -8.50 -1.75
C GLU A 61 -13.10 -8.62 -2.42
N LEU A 62 -12.66 -7.58 -3.13
CA LEU A 62 -11.33 -7.54 -3.72
C LEU A 62 -10.25 -7.46 -2.64
N VAL A 63 -10.43 -6.61 -1.64
CA VAL A 63 -9.51 -6.49 -0.50
C VAL A 63 -9.40 -7.82 0.23
N GLY A 64 -10.51 -8.50 0.51
CA GLY A 64 -10.54 -9.82 1.15
C GLY A 64 -9.79 -10.88 0.35
N SER A 65 -10.07 -10.97 -0.95
CA SER A 65 -9.42 -11.93 -1.86
C SER A 65 -7.91 -11.72 -1.92
N PHE A 66 -7.45 -10.47 -2.05
CA PHE A 66 -6.03 -10.14 -2.12
C PHE A 66 -5.34 -10.30 -0.76
N GLY A 67 -6.00 -9.90 0.32
CA GLY A 67 -5.50 -10.11 1.68
C GLY A 67 -5.32 -11.57 2.03
N ALA A 68 -6.25 -12.43 1.62
CA ALA A 68 -6.12 -13.88 1.78
C ALA A 68 -4.93 -14.45 0.98
N ALA A 69 -4.74 -13.99 -0.27
CA ALA A 69 -3.62 -14.40 -1.10
C ALA A 69 -2.28 -13.95 -0.49
N GLU A 70 -2.20 -12.71 -0.01
CA GLU A 70 -1.00 -12.18 0.65
C GLU A 70 -0.71 -12.94 1.96
N THR A 71 -1.73 -13.22 2.77
CA THR A 71 -1.60 -14.03 4.00
C THR A 71 -1.03 -15.42 3.69
N ARG A 72 -1.55 -16.14 2.68
CA ARG A 72 -1.00 -17.43 2.28
C ARG A 72 0.43 -17.33 1.79
N GLY A 73 0.76 -16.29 1.04
CA GLY A 73 2.12 -16.04 0.55
C GLY A 73 3.11 -15.83 1.69
N PHE A 74 2.80 -14.98 2.66
CA PHE A 74 3.65 -14.72 3.82
C PHE A 74 3.85 -15.98 4.66
N GLN A 75 2.78 -16.70 4.98
CA GLN A 75 2.82 -17.87 5.88
C GLN A 75 3.11 -19.19 5.17
N ALA A 76 3.45 -19.14 3.86
CA ALA A 76 3.89 -20.32 3.15
C ALA A 76 5.14 -20.92 3.78
N LYS A 77 5.22 -22.26 3.79
CA LYS A 77 6.41 -22.97 4.27
C LYS A 77 7.60 -22.65 3.35
N LEU A 78 8.63 -22.07 3.93
CA LEU A 78 9.90 -21.75 3.28
C LEU A 78 10.94 -22.88 3.51
N PRO A 79 12.11 -22.84 2.84
CA PRO A 79 13.19 -23.78 3.09
C PRO A 79 13.54 -23.92 4.57
N LYS A 80 13.89 -25.14 4.99
CA LYS A 80 14.16 -25.52 6.39
C LYS A 80 12.99 -25.30 7.36
N GLY A 81 11.76 -25.11 6.86
CA GLY A 81 10.58 -24.89 7.69
C GLY A 81 10.38 -23.46 8.19
N ASN A 82 11.24 -22.50 7.79
CA ASN A 82 11.03 -21.08 8.09
C ASN A 82 9.63 -20.62 7.63
N ARG A 83 9.09 -19.67 8.35
CA ARG A 83 7.83 -18.98 8.03
C ARG A 83 7.93 -17.52 8.40
N VAL A 84 7.11 -16.68 7.79
CA VAL A 84 6.90 -15.28 8.21
C VAL A 84 5.45 -15.13 8.62
N LEU A 85 5.22 -14.65 9.84
CA LEU A 85 3.88 -14.39 10.34
C LEU A 85 3.26 -13.21 9.61
N ALA A 86 2.06 -13.37 9.10
CA ALA A 86 1.24 -12.28 8.58
C ALA A 86 0.55 -11.52 9.73
N CYS A 87 0.44 -10.21 9.59
CA CYS A 87 -0.31 -9.35 10.49
C CYS A 87 -1.34 -8.57 9.68
N ALA A 88 -2.57 -9.06 9.66
CA ALA A 88 -3.65 -8.36 8.97
C ALA A 88 -3.95 -7.02 9.67
N LYS A 89 -4.06 -5.90 8.92
CA LYS A 89 -4.15 -4.57 9.50
C LYS A 89 -5.02 -3.61 8.67
N HIS A 90 -5.56 -2.57 9.25
CA HIS A 90 -5.71 -2.28 10.67
C HIS A 90 -7.16 -2.57 11.09
N PHE A 91 -7.40 -3.40 12.06
CA PHE A 91 -8.75 -3.80 12.48
C PHE A 91 -9.35 -2.74 13.41
N ALA A 92 -10.42 -2.06 13.01
CA ALA A 92 -11.05 -2.01 11.71
C ALA A 92 -11.55 -0.57 11.43
N GLY A 93 -11.74 -0.26 10.14
CA GLY A 93 -12.43 0.96 9.75
C GLY A 93 -11.54 2.15 9.39
N ASP A 94 -10.22 2.00 9.40
CA ASP A 94 -9.26 3.05 9.06
C ASP A 94 -9.45 3.65 7.66
N GLY A 95 -9.82 2.83 6.67
CA GLY A 95 -10.12 3.31 5.31
C GLY A 95 -11.46 4.03 5.14
N GLY A 96 -12.31 4.08 6.19
CA GLY A 96 -13.63 4.70 6.18
C GLY A 96 -13.75 5.96 7.04
N THR A 97 -12.64 6.54 7.49
CA THR A 97 -12.67 7.74 8.33
C THR A 97 -13.28 8.93 7.60
N ARG A 98 -14.05 9.73 8.35
CA ARG A 98 -14.69 10.93 7.81
C ARG A 98 -13.65 11.84 7.19
N ASP A 99 -13.95 12.34 5.99
CA ASP A 99 -13.10 13.23 5.18
C ASP A 99 -11.70 12.67 4.85
N GLY A 100 -11.49 11.37 5.03
CA GLY A 100 -10.20 10.72 4.78
C GLY A 100 -9.10 11.16 5.75
N ILE A 101 -9.46 11.57 6.96
CA ILE A 101 -8.49 11.97 7.99
C ILE A 101 -7.87 10.72 8.60
N ASP A 102 -6.55 10.61 8.50
CA ASP A 102 -5.81 9.49 9.10
C ASP A 102 -5.96 9.47 10.63
N GLN A 103 -6.13 8.26 11.21
CA GLN A 103 -6.44 8.05 12.63
C GLN A 103 -7.77 8.69 13.10
N GLY A 104 -8.62 9.11 12.16
CA GLY A 104 -9.89 9.80 12.41
C GLY A 104 -11.00 8.89 12.90
N ASN A 105 -12.23 9.34 12.74
CA ASN A 105 -13.43 8.64 13.20
C ASN A 105 -14.24 8.10 12.01
N THR A 106 -14.44 6.80 11.98
CA THR A 106 -15.38 6.15 11.07
C THR A 106 -16.75 6.12 11.74
N VAL A 107 -17.77 6.60 11.03
CA VAL A 107 -19.13 6.77 11.55
C VAL A 107 -20.12 6.02 10.69
N GLY A 108 -21.00 5.27 11.31
CA GLY A 108 -22.05 4.55 10.60
C GLY A 108 -22.73 3.50 11.46
N GLU A 109 -23.53 2.66 10.82
CA GLU A 109 -24.20 1.55 11.47
C GLU A 109 -23.34 0.27 11.47
N ASP A 110 -23.60 -0.63 12.40
CA ASP A 110 -22.86 -1.89 12.56
C ASP A 110 -22.85 -2.73 11.27
N ALA A 111 -23.96 -2.74 10.54
CA ALA A 111 -24.08 -3.44 9.26
C ALA A 111 -23.06 -2.92 8.23
N MET A 112 -22.89 -1.61 8.12
CA MET A 112 -21.91 -0.97 7.24
C MET A 112 -20.46 -1.33 7.65
N LEU A 113 -20.14 -1.24 8.95
CA LEU A 113 -18.83 -1.64 9.45
C LEU A 113 -18.51 -3.10 9.10
N ARG A 114 -19.48 -3.99 9.33
CA ARG A 114 -19.33 -5.42 9.03
C ARG A 114 -19.13 -5.68 7.53
N GLN A 115 -19.94 -5.05 6.70
CA GLN A 115 -19.92 -5.24 5.26
C GLN A 115 -18.65 -4.66 4.61
N LEU A 116 -18.27 -3.43 4.95
CA LEU A 116 -17.14 -2.76 4.30
C LEU A 116 -15.80 -3.08 4.97
N HIS A 117 -15.72 -3.03 6.30
CA HIS A 117 -14.44 -2.95 6.99
C HIS A 117 -14.06 -4.22 7.78
N ILE A 118 -15.03 -5.09 8.10
CA ILE A 118 -14.77 -6.37 8.79
C ILE A 118 -14.73 -7.55 7.81
N SER A 119 -15.59 -7.54 6.77
CA SER A 119 -15.68 -8.67 5.83
C SER A 119 -14.35 -9.06 5.18
N PRO A 120 -13.40 -8.16 4.83
CA PRO A 120 -12.10 -8.55 4.29
C PRO A 120 -11.27 -9.43 5.22
N TYR A 121 -11.44 -9.28 6.53
CA TYR A 121 -10.72 -10.09 7.51
C TYR A 121 -11.16 -11.54 7.54
N VAL A 122 -12.40 -11.85 7.19
CA VAL A 122 -12.93 -13.23 7.15
C VAL A 122 -12.06 -14.10 6.25
N GLU A 123 -11.71 -13.62 5.06
CA GLU A 123 -10.89 -14.37 4.11
C GLU A 123 -9.43 -14.52 4.57
N SER A 124 -8.84 -13.48 5.18
CA SER A 124 -7.51 -13.56 5.79
C SER A 124 -7.46 -14.53 6.97
N LEU A 125 -8.51 -14.55 7.80
CA LEU A 125 -8.61 -15.53 8.91
C LEU A 125 -8.72 -16.97 8.38
N ARG A 126 -9.51 -17.19 7.34
CA ARG A 126 -9.59 -18.49 6.65
C ARG A 126 -8.25 -18.90 6.04
N ALA A 127 -7.46 -17.94 5.56
CA ALA A 127 -6.11 -18.16 5.07
C ALA A 127 -5.07 -18.38 6.21
N GLY A 128 -5.49 -18.25 7.48
CA GLY A 128 -4.69 -18.57 8.65
C GLY A 128 -3.89 -17.40 9.24
N ALA A 129 -4.29 -16.14 9.03
CA ALA A 129 -3.60 -14.99 9.62
C ALA A 129 -3.40 -15.19 11.13
N GLY A 130 -2.14 -15.20 11.58
CA GLY A 130 -1.79 -15.52 12.96
C GLY A 130 -1.69 -14.31 13.89
N SER A 131 -1.68 -13.09 13.34
CA SER A 131 -1.78 -11.85 14.12
C SER A 131 -2.64 -10.80 13.41
N ILE A 132 -3.21 -9.90 14.19
CA ILE A 132 -3.98 -8.75 13.70
C ILE A 132 -3.53 -7.50 14.46
N MET A 133 -3.27 -6.41 13.71
CA MET A 133 -3.01 -5.09 14.29
C MET A 133 -4.29 -4.29 14.39
N VAL A 134 -4.52 -3.71 15.55
CA VAL A 134 -5.71 -2.89 15.83
C VAL A 134 -5.53 -1.50 15.23
N SER A 135 -6.60 -0.91 14.71
CA SER A 135 -6.56 0.39 14.06
C SER A 135 -6.43 1.57 15.04
N TYR A 136 -5.72 2.62 14.64
CA TYR A 136 -5.73 3.90 15.33
C TYR A 136 -7.09 4.61 15.30
N SER A 137 -7.93 4.31 14.29
CA SER A 137 -9.20 5.00 14.08
C SER A 137 -10.17 4.79 15.24
N SER A 138 -11.18 5.62 15.28
CA SER A 138 -12.34 5.44 16.14
C SER A 138 -13.52 4.88 15.34
N TRP A 139 -14.38 4.14 16.01
CA TRP A 139 -15.69 3.75 15.51
C TRP A 139 -16.76 4.45 16.35
N ASN A 140 -17.56 5.33 15.70
CA ASN A 140 -18.59 6.14 16.36
C ASN A 140 -18.06 6.87 17.62
N GLY A 141 -16.83 7.39 17.54
CA GLY A 141 -16.19 8.14 18.62
C GLY A 141 -15.39 7.31 19.61
N GLU A 142 -15.49 5.98 19.60
CA GLU A 142 -14.71 5.11 20.49
C GLU A 142 -13.44 4.62 19.78
N LYS A 143 -12.25 4.90 20.35
CA LYS A 143 -10.97 4.39 19.86
C LYS A 143 -10.93 2.87 19.85
N MET A 144 -10.50 2.27 18.71
CA MET A 144 -10.51 0.83 18.51
C MET A 144 -9.73 0.04 19.56
N HIS A 145 -8.59 0.57 20.04
CA HIS A 145 -7.78 -0.08 21.07
C HIS A 145 -8.49 -0.27 22.42
N GLY A 146 -9.56 0.48 22.67
CA GLY A 146 -10.41 0.33 23.86
C GLY A 146 -11.74 -0.36 23.60
N ASN A 147 -12.05 -0.74 22.37
CA ASN A 147 -13.36 -1.26 21.98
C ASN A 147 -13.48 -2.77 22.21
N LYS A 148 -13.88 -3.17 23.42
CA LYS A 148 -14.05 -4.58 23.81
C LYS A 148 -15.00 -5.34 22.90
N ARG A 149 -16.12 -4.73 22.51
CA ARG A 149 -17.11 -5.36 21.64
C ARG A 149 -16.48 -5.82 20.32
N LEU A 150 -15.74 -4.96 19.66
CA LEU A 150 -15.14 -5.29 18.36
C LEU A 150 -13.94 -6.23 18.49
N LEU A 151 -13.07 -6.03 19.49
CA LEU A 151 -11.86 -6.84 19.65
C LEU A 151 -12.12 -8.21 20.26
N THR A 152 -12.97 -8.28 21.27
CA THR A 152 -13.24 -9.54 21.99
C THR A 152 -14.48 -10.24 21.46
N ASP A 153 -15.65 -9.57 21.46
CA ASP A 153 -16.90 -10.27 21.20
C ASP A 153 -17.02 -10.59 19.71
N VAL A 154 -16.72 -9.64 18.81
CA VAL A 154 -16.79 -9.84 17.35
C VAL A 154 -15.56 -10.62 16.86
N LEU A 155 -14.34 -10.09 17.00
CA LEU A 155 -13.16 -10.67 16.35
C LEU A 155 -12.75 -12.01 16.99
N LYS A 156 -12.54 -12.05 18.31
CA LYS A 156 -12.13 -13.29 18.98
C LYS A 156 -13.30 -14.28 19.16
N GLY A 157 -14.51 -13.76 19.43
CA GLY A 157 -15.73 -14.55 19.67
C GLY A 157 -16.39 -14.98 18.37
N GLU A 158 -17.15 -14.10 17.71
CA GLU A 158 -17.99 -14.44 16.55
C GLU A 158 -17.15 -14.91 15.35
N MET A 159 -16.06 -14.21 15.01
CA MET A 159 -15.18 -14.56 13.89
C MET A 159 -14.19 -15.68 14.26
N GLY A 160 -14.06 -16.04 15.52
CA GLY A 160 -13.26 -17.16 16.01
C GLY A 160 -11.75 -16.98 15.88
N PHE A 161 -11.21 -15.76 15.88
CA PHE A 161 -9.78 -15.51 15.75
C PHE A 161 -8.97 -16.18 16.88
N LYS A 162 -8.01 -17.01 16.51
CA LYS A 162 -7.19 -17.83 17.44
C LYS A 162 -5.76 -17.32 17.62
N GLY A 163 -5.32 -16.35 16.81
CA GLY A 163 -4.04 -15.67 16.95
C GLY A 163 -4.04 -14.61 18.04
N PHE A 164 -3.11 -13.68 18.00
CA PHE A 164 -2.99 -12.59 18.96
C PHE A 164 -3.23 -11.21 18.32
N LEU A 165 -3.72 -10.26 19.14
CA LEU A 165 -3.87 -8.86 18.77
C LEU A 165 -2.66 -8.05 19.21
N VAL A 166 -2.14 -7.24 18.32
CA VAL A 166 -1.10 -6.24 18.61
C VAL A 166 -1.67 -4.83 18.44
N SER A 167 -1.26 -3.89 19.28
CA SER A 167 -1.58 -2.46 19.08
C SER A 167 -0.83 -1.92 17.86
N ASP A 168 -1.27 -0.79 17.35
CA ASP A 168 -0.43 0.06 16.51
C ASP A 168 0.57 0.85 17.39
N TRP A 169 1.48 1.60 16.76
CA TRP A 169 2.60 2.31 17.37
C TRP A 169 2.14 3.35 18.41
N ALA A 170 2.45 3.16 19.70
CA ALA A 170 2.00 3.99 20.81
C ALA A 170 0.48 4.24 20.86
N ALA A 171 -0.33 3.39 20.25
CA ALA A 171 -1.75 3.71 20.01
C ALA A 171 -2.61 3.67 21.27
N ILE A 172 -2.22 2.91 22.28
CA ILE A 172 -2.97 2.92 23.56
C ILE A 172 -2.87 4.27 24.27
N ASP A 173 -1.80 5.04 24.05
CA ASP A 173 -1.58 6.38 24.62
C ASP A 173 -2.64 7.41 24.15
N GLN A 174 -3.43 7.06 23.14
CA GLN A 174 -4.51 7.89 22.61
C GLN A 174 -5.89 7.64 23.25
N LEU A 175 -6.00 6.71 24.21
CA LEU A 175 -7.29 6.37 24.82
C LEU A 175 -7.73 7.42 25.84
N SER A 176 -6.78 7.92 26.66
CA SER A 176 -7.03 8.95 27.66
C SER A 176 -5.72 9.68 28.04
N PRO A 177 -5.77 10.70 28.93
CA PRO A 177 -4.55 11.30 29.47
C PRO A 177 -3.82 10.45 30.53
N ASP A 178 -4.48 9.39 31.06
CA ASP A 178 -3.94 8.50 32.10
C ASP A 178 -3.49 7.17 31.50
N TYR A 179 -2.16 6.99 31.40
CA TYR A 179 -1.56 5.79 30.78
C TYR A 179 -1.90 4.49 31.52
N LYS A 180 -2.04 4.52 32.87
CA LYS A 180 -2.44 3.32 33.64
C LYS A 180 -3.88 2.91 33.29
N ALA A 181 -4.79 3.88 33.15
CA ALA A 181 -6.15 3.63 32.68
C ALA A 181 -6.19 3.14 31.21
N ASP A 182 -5.29 3.63 30.36
CA ASP A 182 -5.18 3.19 28.96
C ASP A 182 -4.73 1.72 28.88
N ILE A 183 -3.75 1.33 29.71
CA ILE A 183 -3.33 -0.08 29.83
C ILE A 183 -4.50 -0.96 30.29
N GLU A 184 -5.19 -0.56 31.36
CA GLU A 184 -6.36 -1.31 31.86
C GLU A 184 -7.42 -1.49 30.80
N LYS A 185 -7.82 -0.39 30.13
CA LYS A 185 -8.88 -0.39 29.11
C LYS A 185 -8.50 -1.26 27.93
N SER A 186 -7.29 -1.10 27.38
CA SER A 186 -6.86 -1.82 26.17
C SER A 186 -6.67 -3.32 26.42
N ILE A 187 -6.05 -3.72 27.53
CA ILE A 187 -5.86 -5.14 27.87
C ILE A 187 -7.21 -5.82 28.13
N ASN A 188 -8.11 -5.17 28.87
CA ASN A 188 -9.45 -5.71 29.12
C ASN A 188 -10.35 -5.69 27.88
N ALA A 189 -10.06 -4.81 26.89
CA ALA A 189 -10.72 -4.87 25.58
C ALA A 189 -10.28 -6.09 24.74
N GLY A 190 -9.18 -6.76 25.11
CA GLY A 190 -8.74 -7.98 24.45
C GLY A 190 -7.40 -7.85 23.74
N LEU A 191 -6.67 -6.75 23.87
CA LEU A 191 -5.34 -6.59 23.32
C LEU A 191 -4.36 -7.57 23.99
N ASP A 192 -3.49 -8.22 23.20
CA ASP A 192 -2.60 -9.26 23.71
C ASP A 192 -1.13 -8.78 23.75
N MET A 193 -0.74 -7.90 22.85
CA MET A 193 0.60 -7.32 22.74
C MET A 193 0.50 -5.81 22.48
N VAL A 194 1.34 -5.04 23.12
CA VAL A 194 1.38 -3.58 22.95
C VAL A 194 2.67 -3.14 22.28
N MET A 195 2.56 -2.34 21.22
CA MET A 195 3.69 -1.76 20.53
C MET A 195 4.07 -0.45 21.22
N ILE A 196 5.14 -0.49 22.00
CA ILE A 196 5.64 0.64 22.77
C ILE A 196 6.95 1.11 22.15
N PRO A 197 6.98 2.28 21.52
CA PRO A 197 8.21 2.82 20.97
C PRO A 197 9.21 3.17 22.07
N ASN A 198 10.50 2.93 21.79
CA ASN A 198 11.59 3.38 22.63
C ASN A 198 12.40 4.43 21.85
N ALA A 199 11.80 5.60 21.65
CA ALA A 199 12.38 6.68 20.86
C ALA A 199 12.49 7.97 21.69
N PRO A 200 13.43 8.86 21.38
CA PRO A 200 13.53 10.17 22.03
C PRO A 200 12.21 10.94 21.96
N GLY A 201 11.78 11.52 23.05
CA GLY A 201 10.54 12.29 23.18
C GLY A 201 9.27 11.47 23.43
N GLN A 202 9.35 10.15 23.56
CA GLN A 202 8.22 9.33 24.00
C GLN A 202 7.93 9.55 25.49
N LYS A 203 6.64 9.73 25.79
CA LYS A 203 6.17 10.00 27.18
C LYS A 203 6.23 8.75 28.06
N ASN A 204 5.84 7.60 27.50
CA ASN A 204 5.69 6.35 28.20
C ASN A 204 6.70 5.30 27.69
N SER A 205 7.28 4.52 28.62
CA SER A 205 8.24 3.47 28.28
C SER A 205 7.64 2.08 28.48
N TYR A 206 8.30 1.05 27.92
CA TYR A 206 7.92 -0.35 28.18
C TYR A 206 8.15 -0.74 29.65
N VAL A 207 9.05 -0.07 30.36
CA VAL A 207 9.28 -0.30 31.82
C VAL A 207 8.08 0.19 32.61
N ASP A 208 7.56 1.39 32.30
CA ASP A 208 6.35 1.94 32.93
C ASP A 208 5.15 1.03 32.64
N TYR A 209 4.99 0.60 31.39
CA TYR A 209 3.95 -0.34 31.00
C TYR A 209 3.96 -1.62 31.84
N ILE A 210 5.14 -2.27 31.95
CA ILE A 210 5.29 -3.53 32.73
C ILE A 210 4.98 -3.30 34.20
N SER A 211 5.45 -2.19 34.78
CA SER A 211 5.19 -1.85 36.19
C SER A 211 3.70 -1.66 36.45
N MET A 212 3.06 -0.78 35.64
CA MET A 212 1.64 -0.45 35.78
C MET A 212 0.73 -1.67 35.50
N LEU A 213 1.08 -2.52 34.53
CA LEU A 213 0.33 -3.74 34.27
C LEU A 213 0.38 -4.73 35.43
N LYS A 214 1.56 -4.88 36.09
CA LYS A 214 1.69 -5.70 37.31
C LYS A 214 0.85 -5.14 38.45
N GLU A 215 0.86 -3.83 38.62
CA GLU A 215 0.00 -3.16 39.63
C GLU A 215 -1.47 -3.43 39.36
N LEU A 216 -1.95 -3.25 38.11
CA LEU A 216 -3.32 -3.49 37.71
C LEU A 216 -3.77 -4.95 37.97
N VAL A 217 -2.86 -5.91 37.77
CA VAL A 217 -3.13 -7.32 38.10
C VAL A 217 -3.23 -7.52 39.63
N ASN A 218 -2.32 -6.93 40.41
CA ASN A 218 -2.33 -7.02 41.85
C ASN A 218 -3.56 -6.34 42.47
N GLU A 219 -4.04 -5.27 41.85
CA GLU A 219 -5.29 -4.54 42.25
C GLU A 219 -6.56 -5.30 41.80
N GLY A 220 -6.43 -6.38 41.02
CA GLY A 220 -7.56 -7.13 40.48
C GLY A 220 -8.31 -6.43 39.33
N ARG A 221 -7.80 -5.31 38.79
CA ARG A 221 -8.38 -4.52 37.71
C ARG A 221 -8.13 -5.17 36.32
N VAL A 222 -7.05 -5.92 36.21
CA VAL A 222 -6.78 -6.81 35.08
C VAL A 222 -6.69 -8.23 35.64
N SER A 223 -7.53 -9.15 35.14
CA SER A 223 -7.54 -10.52 35.66
C SER A 223 -6.31 -11.30 35.21
N LYS A 224 -5.82 -12.19 36.07
CA LYS A 224 -4.73 -13.12 35.72
C LYS A 224 -5.11 -14.00 34.52
N ALA A 225 -6.37 -14.40 34.42
CA ALA A 225 -6.89 -15.17 33.28
C ALA A 225 -6.74 -14.41 31.95
N ARG A 226 -6.89 -13.07 31.94
CA ARG A 226 -6.69 -12.23 30.76
C ARG A 226 -5.21 -12.22 30.34
N ILE A 227 -4.30 -12.15 31.30
CA ILE A 227 -2.85 -12.23 31.04
C ILE A 227 -2.48 -13.62 30.50
N ASP A 228 -2.97 -14.68 31.12
CA ASP A 228 -2.73 -16.06 30.70
C ASP A 228 -3.24 -16.32 29.27
N ASP A 229 -4.40 -15.74 28.88
CA ASP A 229 -4.91 -15.81 27.50
C ASP A 229 -3.97 -15.10 26.50
N ALA A 230 -3.52 -13.87 26.82
CA ALA A 230 -2.59 -13.14 25.96
C ALA A 230 -1.28 -13.90 25.76
N VAL A 231 -0.66 -14.36 26.84
CA VAL A 231 0.59 -15.12 26.80
C VAL A 231 0.42 -16.41 26.01
N ARG A 232 -0.69 -17.16 26.25
CA ARG A 232 -0.97 -18.39 25.52
C ARG A 232 -1.10 -18.16 24.00
N ARG A 233 -1.81 -17.12 23.58
CA ARG A 233 -1.97 -16.77 22.16
C ARG A 233 -0.64 -16.45 21.51
N ILE A 234 0.18 -15.60 22.13
CA ILE A 234 1.50 -15.21 21.63
C ILE A 234 2.43 -16.44 21.55
N LEU A 235 2.53 -17.23 22.63
CA LEU A 235 3.39 -18.42 22.65
C LEU A 235 2.95 -19.47 21.65
N LYS A 236 1.63 -19.73 21.55
CA LYS A 236 1.08 -20.65 20.55
C LYS A 236 1.56 -20.31 19.14
N VAL A 237 1.42 -19.03 18.73
CA VAL A 237 1.86 -18.58 17.41
C VAL A 237 3.39 -18.74 17.26
N LYS A 238 4.19 -18.42 18.27
CA LYS A 238 5.65 -18.60 18.25
C LYS A 238 6.03 -20.07 18.05
N PHE A 239 5.37 -21.01 18.72
CA PHE A 239 5.59 -22.45 18.53
C PHE A 239 5.16 -22.92 17.14
N GLU A 240 4.00 -22.48 16.66
CA GLU A 240 3.51 -22.83 15.31
C GLU A 240 4.39 -22.29 14.19
N MET A 241 5.06 -21.16 14.43
CA MET A 241 6.04 -20.58 13.52
C MET A 241 7.40 -21.26 13.55
N GLY A 242 7.70 -22.08 14.55
CA GLY A 242 8.99 -22.75 14.71
C GLY A 242 10.15 -21.82 15.05
N VAL A 243 9.88 -20.65 15.66
CA VAL A 243 10.95 -19.66 15.94
C VAL A 243 11.91 -20.09 17.04
N PHE A 244 11.53 -21.07 17.88
CA PHE A 244 12.41 -21.64 18.90
C PHE A 244 13.41 -22.63 18.28
N GLU A 245 12.98 -23.38 17.25
CA GLU A 245 13.82 -24.34 16.53
C GLU A 245 14.69 -23.67 15.49
N GLN A 246 14.23 -22.55 14.92
CA GLN A 246 14.94 -21.81 13.86
C GLN A 246 14.92 -20.31 14.11
N PRO A 247 15.68 -19.82 15.14
CA PRO A 247 15.67 -18.40 15.51
C PRO A 247 16.49 -17.50 14.57
N PHE A 248 17.35 -18.08 13.72
CA PHE A 248 18.27 -17.33 12.88
C PHE A 248 17.93 -17.43 11.38
N ALA A 249 18.39 -16.42 10.62
CA ALA A 249 18.26 -16.42 9.17
C ALA A 249 18.94 -17.64 8.51
N ASP A 250 18.29 -18.18 7.47
CA ASP A 250 18.97 -19.15 6.59
C ASP A 250 19.86 -18.37 5.59
N PRO A 251 21.18 -18.62 5.54
CA PRO A 251 22.10 -17.97 4.62
C PRO A 251 21.68 -18.09 3.14
N LYS A 252 20.97 -19.17 2.77
CA LYS A 252 20.44 -19.36 1.40
C LYS A 252 19.34 -18.35 1.08
N LEU A 253 18.49 -18.02 2.04
CA LEU A 253 17.48 -16.98 1.88
C LEU A 253 18.12 -15.59 1.83
N THR A 254 19.12 -15.34 2.66
CA THR A 254 19.90 -14.08 2.63
C THR A 254 20.52 -13.85 1.25
N ALA A 255 21.13 -14.88 0.66
CA ALA A 255 21.73 -14.81 -0.67
C ALA A 255 20.72 -14.62 -1.81
N ALA A 256 19.44 -14.93 -1.58
CA ALA A 256 18.39 -14.78 -2.57
C ALA A 256 17.77 -13.37 -2.60
N ILE A 257 18.07 -12.50 -1.62
CA ILE A 257 17.52 -11.13 -1.53
C ILE A 257 17.89 -10.35 -2.80
N GLY A 258 16.86 -9.78 -3.45
CA GLY A 258 17.03 -8.99 -4.67
C GLY A 258 17.49 -9.79 -5.88
N SER A 259 17.38 -11.12 -5.87
CA SER A 259 17.79 -11.99 -6.97
C SER A 259 17.07 -11.67 -8.28
N PRO A 260 17.64 -12.01 -9.45
CA PRO A 260 16.97 -11.83 -10.74
C PRO A 260 15.61 -12.51 -10.82
N ALA A 261 15.42 -13.65 -10.14
CA ALA A 261 14.15 -14.35 -10.05
C ALA A 261 13.09 -13.54 -9.30
N HIS A 262 13.45 -12.92 -8.17
CA HIS A 262 12.57 -12.06 -7.39
C HIS A 262 12.22 -10.78 -8.17
N ARG A 263 13.20 -10.14 -8.79
CA ARG A 263 13.00 -8.95 -9.62
C ARG A 263 12.11 -9.22 -10.85
N LYS A 264 12.20 -10.42 -11.44
CA LYS A 264 11.32 -10.83 -12.55
C LYS A 264 9.85 -10.81 -12.12
N VAL A 265 9.54 -11.26 -10.90
CA VAL A 265 8.16 -11.23 -10.38
C VAL A 265 7.74 -9.79 -10.06
N ALA A 266 8.62 -8.98 -9.46
CA ALA A 266 8.33 -7.56 -9.22
C ALA A 266 8.04 -6.81 -10.53
N ARG A 267 8.84 -7.04 -11.59
CA ARG A 267 8.58 -6.50 -12.94
C ARG A 267 7.23 -6.98 -13.51
N GLN A 268 6.84 -8.24 -13.26
CA GLN A 268 5.52 -8.74 -13.67
C GLN A 268 4.39 -8.02 -12.94
N CYS A 269 4.53 -7.79 -11.61
CA CYS A 269 3.58 -7.00 -10.84
C CYS A 269 3.42 -5.58 -11.42
N VAL A 270 4.52 -4.93 -11.82
CA VAL A 270 4.46 -3.61 -12.48
C VAL A 270 3.68 -3.69 -13.78
N ARG A 271 4.00 -4.64 -14.67
CA ARG A 271 3.32 -4.78 -15.97
C ARG A 271 1.81 -4.92 -15.83
N GLU A 272 1.38 -5.77 -14.89
CA GLU A 272 -0.05 -6.06 -14.68
C GLU A 272 -0.77 -4.95 -13.90
N SER A 273 -0.05 -4.09 -13.16
CA SER A 273 -0.65 -3.00 -12.40
C SER A 273 -0.95 -1.75 -13.22
N LEU A 274 -0.29 -1.57 -14.37
CA LEU A 274 -0.46 -0.36 -15.18
C LEU A 274 -1.85 -0.29 -15.79
N VAL A 275 -2.54 0.85 -15.56
CA VAL A 275 -3.86 1.08 -16.12
C VAL A 275 -3.76 2.12 -17.24
N LEU A 276 -4.09 1.73 -18.45
CA LEU A 276 -4.16 2.63 -19.59
C LEU A 276 -5.49 3.39 -19.54
N LEU A 277 -5.43 4.68 -19.21
CA LEU A 277 -6.60 5.54 -19.03
C LEU A 277 -7.05 6.23 -20.31
N LYS A 278 -6.09 6.54 -21.21
CA LYS A 278 -6.34 7.19 -22.50
C LYS A 278 -5.37 6.65 -23.54
N ASN A 279 -5.81 6.45 -24.79
CA ASN A 279 -4.95 6.11 -25.91
C ASN A 279 -5.58 6.55 -27.23
N GLU A 280 -5.42 7.83 -27.55
CA GLU A 280 -5.93 8.42 -28.78
C GLU A 280 -4.92 8.23 -29.93
N LYS A 281 -5.44 8.12 -31.14
CA LYS A 281 -4.64 7.99 -32.38
C LYS A 281 -3.59 6.88 -32.32
N HIS A 282 -3.84 5.84 -31.51
CA HIS A 282 -2.88 4.76 -31.28
C HIS A 282 -1.47 5.27 -30.84
N ALA A 283 -1.45 6.26 -29.93
CA ALA A 283 -0.20 6.81 -29.40
C ALA A 283 0.64 5.73 -28.68
N LEU A 284 0.00 4.73 -28.12
CA LEU A 284 0.62 3.51 -27.58
C LEU A 284 0.16 2.26 -28.34
N PRO A 285 1.02 1.23 -28.51
CA PRO A 285 2.42 1.20 -28.08
C PRO A 285 3.33 2.05 -28.96
N LEU A 286 4.35 2.65 -28.36
CA LEU A 286 5.40 3.34 -29.10
C LEU A 286 6.24 2.31 -29.88
N SER A 287 6.60 2.64 -31.12
CA SER A 287 7.49 1.79 -31.90
C SER A 287 8.85 1.65 -31.19
N PRO A 288 9.36 0.43 -30.96
CA PRO A 288 10.71 0.26 -30.41
C PRO A 288 11.81 0.71 -31.36
N LYS A 289 11.45 1.05 -32.62
CA LYS A 289 12.35 1.58 -33.66
C LYS A 289 12.25 3.10 -33.83
N ILE A 290 11.57 3.79 -32.95
CA ILE A 290 11.49 5.27 -32.91
C ILE A 290 12.89 5.86 -32.91
N LYS A 291 13.13 6.95 -33.64
CA LYS A 291 14.49 7.50 -33.79
C LYS A 291 14.85 8.47 -32.66
N HIS A 292 13.92 9.37 -32.32
CA HIS A 292 14.12 10.40 -31.31
C HIS A 292 13.00 10.33 -30.28
N LEU A 293 13.31 9.85 -29.10
CA LEU A 293 12.37 9.77 -27.98
C LEU A 293 12.79 10.75 -26.89
N LEU A 294 11.92 11.67 -26.55
CA LEU A 294 12.14 12.60 -25.45
C LEU A 294 11.42 12.12 -24.20
N VAL A 295 12.12 12.06 -23.07
CA VAL A 295 11.55 11.79 -21.74
C VAL A 295 11.65 13.07 -20.92
N VAL A 296 10.54 13.49 -20.33
CA VAL A 296 10.41 14.75 -19.60
C VAL A 296 9.91 14.49 -18.17
N GLY A 297 10.39 15.28 -17.24
CA GLY A 297 9.99 15.27 -15.83
C GLY A 297 10.99 14.55 -14.92
N GLN A 298 11.28 15.19 -13.79
CA GLN A 298 12.23 14.68 -12.79
C GLN A 298 11.86 13.27 -12.29
N SER A 299 10.57 12.98 -12.15
CA SER A 299 10.04 11.69 -11.70
C SER A 299 10.43 10.52 -12.60
N ALA A 300 10.86 10.78 -13.85
CA ALA A 300 11.34 9.74 -14.75
C ALA A 300 12.63 9.05 -14.27
N ASP A 301 13.47 9.76 -13.52
CA ASP A 301 14.76 9.24 -13.02
C ASP A 301 14.86 9.31 -11.48
N ASP A 302 13.75 9.02 -10.79
CA ASP A 302 13.66 9.11 -9.34
C ASP A 302 13.06 7.83 -8.73
N LEU A 303 13.92 7.01 -8.11
CA LEU A 303 13.48 5.77 -7.44
C LEU A 303 12.66 6.02 -6.18
N GLY A 304 12.91 7.13 -5.49
CA GLY A 304 12.16 7.47 -4.29
C GLY A 304 10.71 7.81 -4.60
N VAL A 305 10.46 8.64 -5.61
CA VAL A 305 9.11 8.94 -6.13
C VAL A 305 8.43 7.67 -6.63
N GLN A 306 9.17 6.84 -7.37
CA GLN A 306 8.67 5.58 -7.92
C GLN A 306 8.26 4.57 -6.83
N CYS A 307 8.98 4.54 -5.71
CA CYS A 307 8.71 3.63 -4.58
C CYS A 307 7.71 4.20 -3.57
N GLY A 308 7.63 5.52 -3.39
CA GLY A 308 6.72 6.17 -2.46
C GLY A 308 7.10 6.07 -0.99
N GLY A 309 6.13 6.27 -0.11
CA GLY A 309 6.26 6.16 1.34
C GLY A 309 6.63 4.75 1.81
N TRP A 310 7.00 4.60 3.08
CA TRP A 310 7.47 3.34 3.67
C TRP A 310 8.73 2.74 3.02
N THR A 311 9.41 3.53 2.17
CA THR A 311 10.63 3.11 1.49
C THR A 311 11.86 3.67 2.22
N ILE A 312 12.65 2.80 2.86
CA ILE A 312 13.84 3.09 3.68
C ILE A 312 13.53 3.94 4.91
N THR A 313 12.76 5.01 4.75
CA THR A 313 12.29 5.87 5.85
C THR A 313 10.75 5.84 5.87
N TRP A 314 10.15 6.20 7.01
CA TRP A 314 8.71 6.23 7.18
C TRP A 314 8.01 7.02 6.06
N GLN A 315 8.38 8.29 5.88
CA GLN A 315 7.75 9.14 4.85
C GLN A 315 8.23 8.83 3.42
N GLY A 316 9.31 8.06 3.25
CA GLY A 316 10.05 8.02 2.00
C GLY A 316 10.76 9.35 1.73
N LYS A 317 11.47 9.45 0.63
CA LYS A 317 12.05 10.69 0.11
C LYS A 317 12.41 10.52 -1.37
N PRO A 318 12.44 11.60 -2.15
CA PRO A 318 12.88 11.54 -3.54
C PRO A 318 14.35 11.18 -3.68
N GLY A 319 14.75 10.80 -4.89
CA GLY A 319 16.13 10.50 -5.28
C GLY A 319 16.45 9.00 -5.36
N GLN A 320 17.74 8.68 -5.46
CA GLN A 320 18.24 7.30 -5.61
C GLN A 320 18.34 6.60 -4.24
N VAL A 321 17.19 6.35 -3.60
CA VAL A 321 17.10 5.89 -2.21
C VAL A 321 17.39 4.40 -2.00
N ILE A 322 17.34 3.61 -3.07
CA ILE A 322 17.60 2.16 -3.02
C ILE A 322 18.68 1.76 -4.02
N ARG A 323 19.42 0.69 -3.71
CA ARG A 323 20.42 0.13 -4.62
C ARG A 323 19.76 -0.87 -5.59
N GLY A 324 20.21 -0.87 -6.84
CA GLY A 324 19.83 -1.88 -7.83
C GLY A 324 18.44 -1.73 -8.42
N GLY A 325 17.69 -0.70 -8.10
CA GLY A 325 16.42 -0.35 -8.75
C GLY A 325 16.66 0.14 -10.19
N THR A 326 15.61 0.11 -10.99
CA THR A 326 15.61 0.64 -12.36
C THR A 326 14.56 1.74 -12.46
N THR A 327 14.98 2.95 -12.78
CA THR A 327 14.08 4.09 -12.99
C THR A 327 13.27 3.91 -14.28
N VAL A 328 12.18 4.66 -14.43
CA VAL A 328 11.39 4.68 -15.67
C VAL A 328 12.28 5.05 -16.85
N LEU A 329 13.09 6.11 -16.71
CA LEU A 329 14.05 6.55 -17.75
C LEU A 329 15.03 5.44 -18.14
N ASN A 330 15.65 4.79 -17.15
CA ASN A 330 16.60 3.71 -17.41
C ASN A 330 15.93 2.47 -18.01
N GLY A 331 14.69 2.17 -17.60
CA GLY A 331 13.87 1.12 -18.19
C GLY A 331 13.59 1.37 -19.67
N ILE A 332 13.23 2.60 -20.03
CA ILE A 332 13.03 3.04 -21.42
C ILE A 332 14.33 2.92 -22.23
N LYS A 333 15.45 3.48 -21.72
CA LYS A 333 16.76 3.40 -22.40
C LYS A 333 17.19 1.97 -22.71
N GLN A 334 16.92 1.02 -21.80
CA GLN A 334 17.24 -0.41 -21.99
C GLN A 334 16.28 -1.14 -22.94
N ALA A 335 15.08 -0.61 -23.13
CA ALA A 335 14.01 -1.29 -23.87
C ALA A 335 13.93 -0.90 -25.34
N VAL A 336 14.38 0.30 -25.71
CA VAL A 336 14.38 0.81 -27.08
C VAL A 336 15.52 0.21 -27.94
N SER A 337 15.45 0.43 -29.27
CA SER A 337 16.50 0.06 -30.19
C SER A 337 17.81 0.80 -29.92
N LYS A 338 18.96 0.20 -30.24
CA LYS A 338 20.27 0.87 -30.17
C LYS A 338 20.36 2.11 -31.06
N ASN A 339 19.50 2.19 -32.09
CA ASN A 339 19.43 3.32 -33.02
C ASN A 339 18.47 4.43 -32.54
N THR A 340 17.82 4.25 -31.39
CA THR A 340 16.95 5.26 -30.79
C THR A 340 17.76 6.19 -29.91
N GLN A 341 17.74 7.47 -30.23
CA GLN A 341 18.25 8.51 -29.35
C GLN A 341 17.21 8.83 -28.28
N VAL A 342 17.50 8.50 -27.02
CA VAL A 342 16.68 8.89 -25.88
C VAL A 342 17.26 10.16 -25.25
N MET A 343 16.53 11.26 -25.36
CA MET A 343 16.83 12.54 -24.75
C MET A 343 16.08 12.68 -23.43
N PHE A 344 16.62 13.43 -22.48
CA PHE A 344 15.99 13.64 -21.17
C PHE A 344 16.02 15.12 -20.78
N SER A 345 14.89 15.64 -20.32
CA SER A 345 14.74 16.98 -19.73
C SER A 345 13.97 16.89 -18.41
N ALA A 346 14.63 17.16 -17.31
CA ALA A 346 14.00 17.07 -15.99
C ALA A 346 12.94 18.16 -15.74
N ASP A 347 13.15 19.35 -16.30
CA ASP A 347 12.35 20.56 -16.06
C ASP A 347 11.47 20.99 -17.25
N GLY A 348 11.54 20.26 -18.37
CA GLY A 348 10.74 20.55 -19.56
C GLY A 348 11.12 21.82 -20.32
N ARG A 349 12.31 22.41 -20.05
CA ARG A 349 12.78 23.61 -20.74
C ARG A 349 13.50 23.26 -22.04
N ASN A 350 13.32 24.12 -23.06
CA ASN A 350 14.02 24.00 -24.34
C ASN A 350 13.94 22.60 -24.95
N LEU A 351 12.72 22.04 -25.03
CA LEU A 351 12.50 20.68 -25.50
C LEU A 351 13.01 20.51 -26.95
N PRO A 352 13.91 19.57 -27.21
CA PRO A 352 14.36 19.28 -28.57
C PRO A 352 13.24 18.61 -29.37
N LYS A 353 13.30 18.71 -30.70
CA LYS A 353 12.38 18.00 -31.58
C LYS A 353 12.49 16.50 -31.37
N ALA A 354 11.36 15.82 -31.24
CA ALA A 354 11.28 14.39 -31.03
C ALA A 354 10.13 13.77 -31.83
N ASP A 355 10.19 12.45 -32.07
CA ASP A 355 9.13 11.71 -32.74
C ASP A 355 7.97 11.39 -31.76
N ALA A 356 8.26 11.32 -30.45
CA ALA A 356 7.28 11.26 -29.36
C ALA A 356 7.89 11.78 -28.04
N VAL A 357 7.03 12.20 -27.12
CA VAL A 357 7.40 12.66 -25.78
C VAL A 357 6.74 11.80 -24.74
N ILE A 358 7.51 11.25 -23.81
CA ILE A 358 7.01 10.61 -22.58
C ILE A 358 7.19 11.59 -21.44
N VAL A 359 6.10 12.01 -20.80
CA VAL A 359 6.12 12.88 -19.62
C VAL A 359 5.84 12.04 -18.39
N VAL A 360 6.78 12.01 -17.43
CA VAL A 360 6.62 11.29 -16.17
C VAL A 360 6.41 12.29 -15.05
N ILE A 361 5.22 12.28 -14.49
CA ILE A 361 4.79 13.15 -13.41
C ILE A 361 4.40 12.33 -12.18
N GLY A 362 4.33 12.93 -10.98
CA GLY A 362 3.90 12.17 -9.81
C GLY A 362 3.94 12.91 -8.49
N GLU A 363 3.32 12.29 -7.49
CA GLU A 363 3.35 12.76 -6.11
C GLU A 363 4.73 12.55 -5.49
N GLN A 364 5.13 13.50 -4.63
CA GLN A 364 6.29 13.28 -3.76
C GLN A 364 5.96 12.20 -2.72
N PRO A 365 6.95 11.42 -2.23
CA PRO A 365 6.70 10.39 -1.23
C PRO A 365 6.07 10.95 0.05
N TYR A 366 5.13 10.22 0.60
CA TYR A 366 4.45 10.49 1.88
C TYR A 366 3.96 9.20 2.53
N ALA A 367 3.71 9.24 3.83
CA ALA A 367 3.04 8.17 4.57
C ALA A 367 2.10 8.76 5.62
N GLU A 368 0.97 8.09 5.86
CA GLU A 368 0.02 8.39 6.92
C GLU A 368 -0.49 9.85 6.87
N THR A 369 -0.66 10.49 8.02
CA THR A 369 -1.17 11.85 8.19
C THR A 369 -0.52 12.89 7.27
N LYS A 370 0.76 12.71 6.93
CA LYS A 370 1.48 13.62 6.00
C LYS A 370 0.98 13.52 4.56
N GLY A 371 0.29 12.43 4.25
CA GLY A 371 -0.35 12.24 2.96
C GLY A 371 -1.79 12.75 2.88
N ASP A 372 -2.42 13.11 4.00
CA ASP A 372 -3.79 13.62 4.00
C ASP A 372 -3.86 14.96 3.24
N ARG A 373 -4.75 15.03 2.25
CA ARG A 373 -4.91 16.22 1.40
C ARG A 373 -6.35 16.39 0.95
N SER A 374 -6.85 17.61 0.99
CA SER A 374 -8.17 18.00 0.48
C SER A 374 -8.17 18.34 -1.01
N ASP A 375 -7.04 18.82 -1.54
CA ASP A 375 -6.84 19.10 -2.96
C ASP A 375 -5.92 18.02 -3.57
N LEU A 376 -6.47 17.22 -4.46
CA LEU A 376 -5.77 16.17 -5.20
C LEU A 376 -5.53 16.50 -6.67
N SER A 377 -5.55 17.79 -7.01
CA SER A 377 -5.15 18.24 -8.35
C SER A 377 -3.70 17.86 -8.65
N VAL A 378 -3.42 17.53 -9.90
CA VAL A 378 -2.03 17.42 -10.39
C VAL A 378 -1.31 18.74 -10.11
N SER A 379 -0.06 18.68 -9.66
CA SER A 379 0.70 19.91 -9.33
C SER A 379 0.81 20.85 -10.53
N ALA A 380 0.81 22.15 -10.27
CA ALA A 380 0.96 23.16 -11.34
C ALA A 380 2.26 22.94 -12.14
N THR A 381 3.34 22.49 -11.49
CA THR A 381 4.60 22.15 -12.13
C THR A 381 4.44 20.98 -13.09
N ASP A 382 3.81 19.90 -12.66
CA ASP A 382 3.59 18.70 -13.48
C ASP A 382 2.64 18.98 -14.65
N ALA A 383 1.57 19.74 -14.43
CA ALA A 383 0.66 20.16 -15.48
C ALA A 383 1.39 21.03 -16.53
N ALA A 384 2.29 21.91 -16.10
CA ALA A 384 3.10 22.73 -17.01
C ALA A 384 4.06 21.87 -17.86
N LEU A 385 4.63 20.77 -17.32
CA LEU A 385 5.45 19.84 -18.08
C LEU A 385 4.65 19.18 -19.22
N VAL A 386 3.45 18.70 -18.95
CA VAL A 386 2.58 18.08 -19.95
C VAL A 386 2.18 19.10 -21.02
N LYS A 387 1.81 20.31 -20.62
CA LYS A 387 1.49 21.40 -21.53
C LYS A 387 2.67 21.79 -22.43
N ALA A 388 3.89 21.86 -21.88
CA ALA A 388 5.10 22.13 -22.66
C ALA A 388 5.39 21.02 -23.67
N ALA A 389 5.22 19.74 -23.26
CA ALA A 389 5.33 18.61 -24.17
C ALA A 389 4.29 18.70 -25.30
N ARG A 390 3.05 19.04 -25.00
CA ARG A 390 1.97 19.21 -25.99
C ARG A 390 2.30 20.30 -27.01
N ALA A 391 2.89 21.40 -26.57
CA ALA A 391 3.31 22.51 -27.43
C ALA A 391 4.42 22.12 -28.43
N SER A 392 5.14 21.00 -28.22
CA SER A 392 6.15 20.50 -29.17
C SER A 392 5.55 19.96 -30.46
N GLY A 393 4.25 19.66 -30.48
CA GLY A 393 3.53 19.07 -31.61
C GLY A 393 3.77 17.58 -31.83
N ALA A 394 4.62 16.92 -31.02
CA ALA A 394 4.81 15.47 -31.04
C ALA A 394 3.72 14.76 -30.21
N PRO A 395 3.43 13.46 -30.48
CA PRO A 395 2.56 12.66 -29.63
C PRO A 395 3.06 12.66 -28.17
N VAL A 396 2.14 12.89 -27.22
CA VAL A 396 2.44 12.98 -25.78
C VAL A 396 1.87 11.79 -25.05
N VAL A 397 2.75 11.05 -24.37
CA VAL A 397 2.41 9.93 -23.48
C VAL A 397 2.72 10.34 -22.05
N THR A 398 1.69 10.47 -21.21
CA THR A 398 1.88 10.79 -19.78
C THR A 398 1.86 9.52 -18.93
N VAL A 399 2.86 9.37 -18.07
CA VAL A 399 2.97 8.35 -17.04
C VAL A 399 2.80 9.01 -15.68
N LEU A 400 1.76 8.65 -14.96
CA LEU A 400 1.43 9.20 -13.66
C LEU A 400 1.87 8.26 -12.54
N LEU A 401 2.81 8.70 -11.70
CA LEU A 401 3.25 8.03 -10.48
C LEU A 401 2.50 8.63 -9.28
N SER A 402 1.55 7.90 -8.72
CA SER A 402 0.74 8.42 -7.60
C SER A 402 0.25 7.32 -6.67
N GLY A 403 0.08 7.65 -5.40
CA GLY A 403 -0.49 6.75 -4.39
C GLY A 403 -2.02 6.67 -4.41
N ARG A 404 -2.66 7.41 -5.31
CA ARG A 404 -4.12 7.54 -5.40
C ARG A 404 -4.54 8.16 -6.73
N PRO A 405 -5.82 8.09 -7.12
CA PRO A 405 -6.35 8.89 -8.21
C PRO A 405 -6.17 10.39 -7.93
N LEU A 406 -5.62 11.11 -8.88
CA LEU A 406 -5.51 12.58 -8.85
C LEU A 406 -6.53 13.19 -9.80
N VAL A 407 -6.91 14.45 -9.54
CA VAL A 407 -7.70 15.25 -10.49
C VAL A 407 -6.80 15.64 -11.64
N ILE A 408 -6.98 14.98 -12.79
CA ILE A 408 -6.06 15.03 -13.94
C ILE A 408 -6.54 15.95 -15.09
N GLY A 409 -7.73 16.49 -15.04
CA GLY A 409 -8.36 17.45 -15.99
C GLY A 409 -7.53 17.79 -17.24
N LEU A 410 -6.88 18.95 -17.22
CA LEU A 410 -6.06 19.43 -18.35
C LEU A 410 -4.90 18.50 -18.71
N THR A 411 -4.33 17.79 -17.74
CA THR A 411 -3.27 16.79 -18.01
C THR A 411 -3.78 15.66 -18.91
N LEU A 412 -5.03 15.24 -18.72
CA LEU A 412 -5.67 14.23 -19.56
C LEU A 412 -5.95 14.78 -20.97
N GLU A 413 -6.38 16.03 -21.07
CA GLU A 413 -6.67 16.69 -22.36
C GLU A 413 -5.39 16.86 -23.18
N ASP A 414 -4.30 17.32 -22.57
CA ASP A 414 -3.00 17.57 -23.22
C ASP A 414 -2.20 16.28 -23.54
N SER A 415 -2.68 15.10 -23.14
CA SER A 415 -2.03 13.80 -23.42
C SER A 415 -2.73 13.06 -24.56
N ASP A 416 -1.99 12.46 -25.50
CA ASP A 416 -2.55 11.52 -26.47
C ASP A 416 -2.73 10.12 -25.84
N ALA A 417 -1.88 9.74 -24.88
CA ALA A 417 -2.05 8.58 -24.02
C ALA A 417 -1.71 8.91 -22.57
N LEU A 418 -2.43 8.30 -21.62
CA LEU A 418 -2.18 8.46 -20.19
C LEU A 418 -2.23 7.11 -19.49
N VAL A 419 -1.17 6.80 -18.73
CA VAL A 419 -1.01 5.57 -17.97
C VAL A 419 -0.92 5.90 -16.48
N ALA A 420 -1.83 5.36 -15.68
CA ALA A 420 -1.69 5.34 -14.23
C ALA A 420 -0.72 4.21 -13.86
N ALA A 421 0.45 4.57 -13.35
CA ALA A 421 1.51 3.63 -12.97
C ALA A 421 1.57 3.40 -11.46
N TRP A 422 0.76 4.10 -10.68
CA TRP A 422 0.69 4.02 -9.22
C TRP A 422 2.05 4.28 -8.58
N LEU A 423 2.43 3.48 -7.57
CA LEU A 423 3.76 3.44 -6.99
C LEU A 423 4.39 2.08 -7.33
N PRO A 424 5.09 1.96 -8.48
CA PRO A 424 5.48 0.68 -9.07
C PRO A 424 6.65 -0.03 -8.36
N GLY A 425 7.30 0.61 -7.39
CA GLY A 425 8.46 0.02 -6.72
C GLY A 425 9.74 0.11 -7.57
N SER A 426 10.60 -0.91 -7.51
CA SER A 426 11.96 -0.82 -8.05
C SER A 426 12.11 -1.17 -9.55
N GLU A 427 11.04 -1.61 -10.24
CA GLU A 427 11.16 -2.21 -11.56
C GLU A 427 10.54 -1.33 -12.67
N GLY A 428 11.06 -0.13 -12.91
CA GLY A 428 10.62 0.79 -13.98
C GLY A 428 10.70 0.19 -15.39
N GLN A 429 11.45 -0.89 -15.58
CA GLN A 429 11.42 -1.68 -16.83
C GLN A 429 10.03 -2.24 -17.14
N GLY A 430 9.20 -2.54 -16.12
CA GLY A 430 7.83 -3.01 -16.33
C GLY A 430 6.96 -1.95 -17.01
N ILE A 431 7.19 -0.67 -16.70
CA ILE A 431 6.53 0.45 -17.38
C ILE A 431 6.98 0.52 -18.85
N ALA A 432 8.29 0.47 -19.09
CA ALA A 432 8.82 0.50 -20.44
C ALA A 432 8.31 -0.66 -21.32
N ASP A 433 8.10 -1.85 -20.73
CA ASP A 433 7.55 -3.01 -21.46
C ASP A 433 6.14 -2.74 -21.99
N VAL A 434 5.30 -2.06 -21.21
CA VAL A 434 3.96 -1.67 -21.64
C VAL A 434 4.04 -0.51 -22.65
N LEU A 435 4.80 0.54 -22.39
CA LEU A 435 4.89 1.68 -23.31
C LEU A 435 5.39 1.28 -24.72
N LEU A 436 6.22 0.25 -24.82
CA LEU A 436 6.84 -0.21 -26.08
C LEU A 436 6.21 -1.50 -26.65
N GLY A 437 5.05 -1.92 -26.16
CA GLY A 437 4.29 -3.05 -26.68
C GLY A 437 4.88 -4.44 -26.41
N LYS A 438 5.87 -4.56 -25.49
CA LYS A 438 6.39 -5.86 -25.07
C LYS A 438 5.43 -6.60 -24.12
N TYR A 439 4.48 -5.89 -23.55
CA TYR A 439 3.42 -6.40 -22.70
C TYR A 439 2.15 -5.54 -22.91
N HIS A 440 1.03 -6.17 -23.19
CA HIS A 440 -0.25 -5.46 -23.34
C HIS A 440 -0.77 -5.02 -21.97
N PRO A 441 -1.29 -3.78 -21.82
CA PRO A 441 -1.88 -3.33 -20.57
C PRO A 441 -3.11 -4.17 -20.22
N THR A 442 -3.09 -4.75 -19.02
CA THR A 442 -4.17 -5.60 -18.47
C THR A 442 -4.78 -5.02 -17.20
N GLY A 443 -4.12 -4.05 -16.60
CA GLY A 443 -4.54 -3.43 -15.36
C GLY A 443 -5.93 -2.78 -15.46
N LYS A 444 -6.69 -2.89 -14.37
CA LYS A 444 -8.03 -2.31 -14.25
C LYS A 444 -8.11 -1.49 -12.97
N LEU A 445 -8.72 -0.31 -13.03
CA LEU A 445 -8.89 0.52 -11.86
C LEU A 445 -9.51 -0.29 -10.71
N SER A 446 -8.82 -0.30 -9.58
CA SER A 446 -9.31 -0.94 -8.35
C SER A 446 -10.20 -0.01 -7.52
N ARG A 447 -10.43 1.21 -8.03
CA ARG A 447 -11.27 2.22 -7.42
C ARG A 447 -11.76 3.22 -8.46
N THR A 448 -12.82 3.92 -8.10
CA THR A 448 -13.39 5.02 -8.86
C THR A 448 -12.38 6.17 -8.98
N TRP A 449 -12.31 6.81 -10.13
CA TRP A 449 -11.42 7.93 -10.39
C TRP A 449 -12.21 9.24 -10.44
N PRO A 450 -12.02 10.18 -9.51
CA PRO A 450 -12.79 11.42 -9.44
C PRO A 450 -12.44 12.36 -10.61
N ARG A 451 -13.42 13.14 -11.07
CA ARG A 451 -13.25 14.18 -12.09
C ARG A 451 -12.77 15.48 -11.49
N SER A 452 -13.16 15.76 -10.25
CA SER A 452 -12.88 17.00 -9.53
C SER A 452 -12.72 16.75 -8.02
N ASN A 453 -12.23 17.74 -7.29
CA ASN A 453 -12.06 17.63 -5.84
C ASN A 453 -13.39 17.49 -5.07
N GLU A 454 -14.52 17.94 -5.65
CA GLU A 454 -15.86 17.79 -5.08
C GLU A 454 -16.33 16.32 -5.11
N GLN A 455 -15.77 15.50 -6.01
CA GLN A 455 -16.09 14.08 -6.11
C GLN A 455 -15.20 13.19 -5.23
N LEU A 456 -14.23 13.73 -4.51
CA LEU A 456 -13.38 12.96 -3.60
C LEU A 456 -14.22 12.30 -2.50
N GLY A 457 -14.03 11.01 -2.30
CA GLY A 457 -14.84 10.16 -1.42
C GLY A 457 -16.06 9.55 -2.12
N MET A 458 -16.23 9.77 -3.42
CA MET A 458 -17.20 9.04 -4.23
C MET A 458 -16.64 7.66 -4.58
N THR A 459 -17.43 6.63 -4.33
CA THR A 459 -17.11 5.24 -4.70
C THR A 459 -18.09 4.73 -5.75
N HIS A 460 -17.85 3.55 -6.27
CA HIS A 460 -18.79 2.87 -7.20
C HIS A 460 -20.20 2.66 -6.62
N ALA A 461 -20.32 2.66 -5.29
CA ALA A 461 -21.59 2.51 -4.57
C ALA A 461 -22.29 3.85 -4.28
N SER A 462 -21.71 4.98 -4.67
CA SER A 462 -22.31 6.30 -4.42
C SER A 462 -23.51 6.54 -5.32
N GLU A 463 -24.69 6.64 -4.74
CA GLU A 463 -25.95 6.90 -5.46
C GLU A 463 -26.09 8.40 -5.80
N GLY A 464 -26.70 8.71 -6.95
CA GLY A 464 -27.04 10.06 -7.36
C GLY A 464 -25.86 11.01 -7.65
N ALA A 465 -24.63 10.50 -7.62
CA ALA A 465 -23.45 11.29 -7.93
C ALA A 465 -23.31 11.54 -9.45
N SER A 466 -22.70 12.68 -9.82
CA SER A 466 -22.27 12.94 -11.20
C SER A 466 -21.24 11.88 -11.64
N SER A 467 -21.22 11.53 -12.93
CA SER A 467 -20.32 10.51 -13.48
C SER A 467 -18.85 10.80 -13.11
N PRO A 468 -18.09 9.80 -12.64
CA PRO A 468 -16.66 9.93 -12.35
C PRO A 468 -15.87 10.21 -13.64
N GLN A 469 -14.58 10.54 -13.51
CA GLN A 469 -13.69 10.60 -14.67
C GLN A 469 -13.53 9.22 -15.30
N PHE A 470 -13.32 8.20 -14.46
CA PHE A 470 -13.32 6.79 -14.86
C PHE A 470 -13.96 5.94 -13.77
N ALA A 471 -14.78 4.99 -14.18
CA ALA A 471 -15.43 4.06 -13.26
C ALA A 471 -14.46 3.00 -12.73
N LEU A 472 -14.81 2.41 -11.58
CA LEU A 472 -14.19 1.17 -11.09
C LEU A 472 -14.13 0.12 -12.23
N GLY A 473 -12.99 -0.56 -12.37
CA GLY A 473 -12.78 -1.57 -13.41
C GLY A 473 -12.40 -1.02 -14.79
N TYR A 474 -12.37 0.31 -14.97
CA TYR A 474 -11.92 0.90 -16.22
C TYR A 474 -10.43 0.61 -16.48
N GLY A 475 -10.09 0.49 -17.76
CA GLY A 475 -8.74 0.32 -18.27
C GLY A 475 -8.78 -0.14 -19.72
N LEU A 476 -8.04 0.54 -20.57
CA LEU A 476 -7.92 0.23 -22.00
C LEU A 476 -6.85 -0.85 -22.23
N SER A 477 -6.86 -1.42 -23.43
CA SER A 477 -5.79 -2.25 -23.99
C SER A 477 -5.54 -1.85 -25.43
N TYR A 478 -4.44 -2.30 -26.05
CA TYR A 478 -4.10 -2.09 -27.45
C TYR A 478 -3.61 -3.39 -28.11
#